data_e41ab6d0c0638a1f72099cc15bb993d3
#
_entry.id   e41ab6d0c0638a1f72099cc15bb993d3
#
_cell.length_a   1.000
_cell.length_b   1.000
_cell.length_c   1.000
_cell.angle_alpha   90.00
_cell.angle_beta   90.00
_cell.angle_gamma   90.00
#
_symmetry.space_group_name_H-M   'P 1'
#
loop_
_entity.id
_entity.type
_entity.pdbx_description
1 polymer ?
#
loop_
_entity_poly.entity_id
_entity_poly.type
_entity_poly.pdbx_seq_one_letter_code
_entity_poly.pdbx_strand_id
1 'polypeptide(L)'
;MPRRIRSNRNRPSRTAHRCTSGRRRRRGDESGAGSPINLTGVSPVPLGRLEPGVVVWAHVPFADMTAEKSRPAVVVCRRGRDVTLRPITSSTRRFVLRDHIEVIDLEAAGLGRRSAVLEREVTVDRIEITSICGELSEADRARALRIAERTN
;
A
#
# COMPACT_ATOMS: atom_id res chain seq x y z
N MET A 1 -22.88 42.21 -33.11
CA MET A 1 -21.75 42.25 -32.19
C MET A 1 -21.77 41.01 -31.30
N PRO A 2 -20.98 39.96 -31.54
CA PRO A 2 -20.96 38.80 -30.68
C PRO A 2 -20.06 39.02 -29.49
N ARG A 3 -20.56 38.74 -28.30
CA ARG A 3 -19.83 38.83 -27.03
C ARG A 3 -18.83 37.67 -26.93
N ARG A 4 -17.56 38.01 -26.72
CA ARG A 4 -16.49 37.04 -26.42
C ARG A 4 -16.72 36.42 -25.06
N ILE A 5 -16.90 35.10 -25.04
CA ILE A 5 -16.86 34.28 -23.82
C ILE A 5 -15.39 34.05 -23.49
N ARG A 6 -14.91 34.58 -22.37
CA ARG A 6 -13.59 34.27 -21.81
C ARG A 6 -13.65 32.89 -21.16
N SER A 7 -13.02 31.94 -21.76
CA SER A 7 -12.79 30.62 -21.15
C SER A 7 -11.77 30.75 -20.02
N ASN A 8 -12.24 30.55 -18.81
CA ASN A 8 -11.43 30.46 -17.61
C ASN A 8 -10.75 29.08 -17.61
N ARG A 9 -9.46 29.03 -18.00
CA ARG A 9 -8.65 27.81 -17.90
C ARG A 9 -8.19 27.67 -16.46
N ASN A 10 -8.96 26.94 -15.67
CA ASN A 10 -8.53 26.44 -14.38
C ASN A 10 -7.50 25.32 -14.62
N ARG A 11 -6.22 25.63 -14.42
CA ARG A 11 -5.14 24.63 -14.36
C ARG A 11 -5.26 23.91 -13.01
N PRO A 12 -5.46 22.58 -12.98
CA PRO A 12 -5.24 21.84 -11.75
C PRO A 12 -3.72 21.80 -11.48
N SER A 13 -3.33 22.21 -10.30
CA SER A 13 -1.96 22.09 -9.78
C SER A 13 -1.58 20.61 -9.70
N ARG A 14 -0.59 20.24 -10.49
CA ARG A 14 0.05 18.92 -10.42
C ARG A 14 0.84 18.83 -9.11
N THR A 15 0.27 18.20 -8.11
CA THR A 15 1.07 17.67 -7.00
C THR A 15 1.38 16.21 -7.32
N ALA A 16 2.37 16.00 -8.14
CA ALA A 16 2.93 14.69 -8.37
C ALA A 16 3.64 14.25 -7.09
N HIS A 17 3.01 13.41 -6.30
CA HIS A 17 3.69 12.70 -5.22
C HIS A 17 4.57 11.61 -5.84
N ARG A 18 5.74 12.02 -6.28
CA ARG A 18 6.79 11.13 -6.72
C ARG A 18 7.34 10.43 -5.48
N CYS A 19 7.01 9.14 -5.29
CA CYS A 19 7.78 8.27 -4.41
C CYS A 19 9.15 8.08 -5.03
N THR A 20 10.07 9.01 -4.77
CA THR A 20 11.47 8.85 -5.16
C THR A 20 12.11 7.92 -4.13
N SER A 21 12.49 6.75 -4.57
CA SER A 21 13.41 5.86 -3.86
C SER A 21 14.78 6.54 -3.77
N GLY A 22 14.93 7.37 -2.75
CA GLY A 22 16.20 7.99 -2.42
C GLY A 22 17.15 6.94 -1.89
N ARG A 23 17.98 6.36 -2.73
CA ARG A 23 19.20 5.67 -2.29
C ARG A 23 20.12 6.70 -1.64
N ARG A 24 20.00 6.91 -0.36
CA ARG A 24 21.07 7.47 0.45
C ARG A 24 21.75 6.35 1.22
N ARG A 25 22.89 5.92 0.72
CA ARG A 25 23.88 5.20 1.53
C ARG A 25 24.30 6.11 2.67
N ARG A 26 23.80 5.87 3.86
CA ARG A 26 24.45 6.37 5.08
C ARG A 26 25.24 5.23 5.67
N ARG A 27 26.54 5.44 5.71
CA ARG A 27 27.47 4.67 6.53
C ARG A 27 27.07 4.84 7.99
N GLY A 28 27.17 3.75 8.70
CA GLY A 28 27.14 3.47 10.09
C GLY A 28 27.13 4.64 11.06
N ASP A 29 26.18 4.55 11.97
CA ASP A 29 26.42 4.92 13.35
C ASP A 29 25.65 3.93 14.23
N GLU A 30 26.38 3.02 14.80
CA GLU A 30 25.91 2.12 15.85
C GLU A 30 25.86 2.92 17.14
N SER A 31 24.74 3.53 17.43
CA SER A 31 24.42 3.99 18.77
C SER A 31 23.23 3.18 19.26
N GLY A 32 23.49 2.26 20.16
CA GLY A 32 22.50 1.45 20.83
C GLY A 32 21.47 2.33 21.54
N ALA A 33 20.34 2.58 20.93
CA ALA A 33 19.15 3.03 21.61
C ALA A 33 18.23 1.82 21.71
N GLY A 34 17.92 1.38 22.92
CA GLY A 34 17.09 0.22 23.21
C GLY A 34 15.77 0.31 22.48
N SER A 35 15.49 -0.67 21.63
CA SER A 35 14.19 -0.84 21.01
C SER A 35 13.12 -0.97 22.07
N PRO A 36 11.96 -0.32 21.96
CA PRO A 36 10.87 -0.56 22.87
C PRO A 36 10.49 -2.05 22.80
N ILE A 37 10.60 -2.73 23.94
CA ILE A 37 10.24 -4.13 24.08
C ILE A 37 8.71 -4.19 23.95
N ASN A 38 8.22 -4.64 22.80
CA ASN A 38 6.82 -4.98 22.65
C ASN A 38 6.54 -6.24 23.48
N LEU A 39 5.69 -6.12 24.49
CA LEU A 39 5.29 -7.18 25.42
C LEU A 39 4.59 -8.37 24.76
N THR A 40 4.36 -8.36 23.46
CA THR A 40 3.73 -9.42 22.67
C THR A 40 4.70 -10.32 21.91
N GLY A 41 6.00 -10.15 22.07
CA GLY A 41 7.01 -11.05 21.50
C GLY A 41 7.13 -11.08 19.97
N VAL A 42 6.37 -10.26 19.26
CA VAL A 42 6.43 -10.15 17.78
C VAL A 42 7.30 -8.94 17.44
N SER A 43 8.48 -9.21 16.91
CA SER A 43 9.34 -8.15 16.37
C SER A 43 8.67 -7.53 15.15
N PRO A 44 8.60 -6.20 15.05
CA PRO A 44 8.02 -5.55 13.88
C PRO A 44 8.81 -5.92 12.61
N VAL A 45 8.11 -6.07 11.50
CA VAL A 45 8.75 -6.36 10.20
C VAL A 45 9.79 -5.29 9.88
N PRO A 46 11.03 -5.68 9.49
CA PRO A 46 12.06 -4.70 9.16
C PRO A 46 11.63 -3.78 8.02
N LEU A 47 11.84 -2.48 8.20
CA LEU A 47 11.45 -1.47 7.20
C LEU A 47 12.06 -1.74 5.81
N GLY A 48 13.29 -2.27 5.75
CA GLY A 48 13.96 -2.59 4.49
C GLY A 48 13.29 -3.67 3.66
N ARG A 49 12.36 -4.44 4.25
CA ARG A 49 11.58 -5.48 3.57
C ARG A 49 10.21 -4.99 3.10
N LEU A 50 9.81 -3.78 3.44
CA LEU A 50 8.53 -3.18 3.07
C LEU A 50 8.67 -2.39 1.77
N GLU A 51 8.91 -3.09 0.68
CA GLU A 51 9.01 -2.53 -0.67
C GLU A 51 7.69 -2.60 -1.43
N PRO A 52 7.47 -1.72 -2.43
CA PRO A 52 6.28 -1.77 -3.26
C PRO A 52 6.08 -3.15 -3.91
N GLY A 53 4.90 -3.72 -3.77
CA GLY A 53 4.56 -5.05 -4.27
C GLY A 53 4.65 -6.18 -3.25
N VAL A 54 5.27 -5.94 -2.09
CA VAL A 54 5.28 -6.91 -0.99
C VAL A 54 3.89 -7.04 -0.39
N VAL A 55 3.47 -8.27 -0.14
CA VAL A 55 2.18 -8.60 0.50
C VAL A 55 2.42 -8.84 1.98
N VAL A 56 1.69 -8.12 2.82
CA VAL A 56 1.82 -8.15 4.28
C VAL A 56 0.48 -8.44 4.96
N TRP A 57 0.52 -9.04 6.16
CA TRP A 57 -0.58 -8.99 7.10
C TRP A 57 -0.52 -7.70 7.89
N ALA A 58 -1.60 -6.95 7.92
CA ALA A 58 -1.67 -5.70 8.65
C ALA A 58 -3.04 -5.49 9.30
N HIS A 59 -3.06 -4.76 10.41
CA HIS A 59 -4.29 -4.21 10.97
C HIS A 59 -4.70 -3.00 10.14
N VAL A 60 -5.78 -3.16 9.37
CA VAL A 60 -6.28 -2.12 8.47
C VAL A 60 -7.66 -1.69 8.94
N PRO A 61 -7.87 -0.39 9.20
CA PRO A 61 -9.18 0.11 9.58
C PRO A 61 -10.19 -0.12 8.44
N PHE A 62 -11.43 -0.45 8.81
CA PHE A 62 -12.52 -0.47 7.86
C PHE A 62 -12.85 0.93 7.35
N ALA A 63 -13.51 1.01 6.20
CA ALA A 63 -13.94 2.29 5.63
C ALA A 63 -14.90 3.08 6.54
N ASP A 64 -15.63 2.37 7.39
CA ASP A 64 -16.56 2.93 8.37
C ASP A 64 -15.94 3.22 9.75
N MET A 65 -14.63 2.99 9.91
CA MET A 65 -13.87 3.25 11.14
C MET A 65 -14.36 2.51 12.39
N THR A 66 -15.31 1.58 12.27
CA THR A 66 -15.96 0.91 13.41
C THR A 66 -15.22 -0.33 13.90
N ALA A 67 -14.32 -0.89 13.09
CA ALA A 67 -13.53 -2.06 13.46
C ALA A 67 -12.21 -2.11 12.71
N GLU A 68 -11.17 -2.56 13.39
CA GLU A 68 -9.90 -2.95 12.80
C GLU A 68 -9.91 -4.44 12.53
N LYS A 69 -9.46 -4.85 11.38
CA LYS A 69 -9.33 -6.26 11.03
C LYS A 69 -7.97 -6.53 10.43
N SER A 70 -7.33 -7.57 10.95
CA SER A 70 -6.12 -8.11 10.33
C SER A 70 -6.46 -8.71 8.98
N ARG A 71 -5.77 -8.26 7.93
CA ARG A 71 -5.98 -8.72 6.55
C ARG A 71 -4.71 -8.57 5.72
N PRO A 72 -4.58 -9.33 4.63
CA PRO A 72 -3.50 -9.12 3.69
C PRO A 72 -3.67 -7.77 2.98
N ALA A 73 -2.55 -7.13 2.70
CA ALA A 73 -2.49 -5.88 1.96
C ALA A 73 -1.19 -5.79 1.17
N VAL A 74 -1.21 -5.06 0.07
CA VAL A 74 -0.02 -4.81 -0.77
C VAL A 74 0.62 -3.49 -0.35
N VAL A 75 1.93 -3.49 -0.17
CA VAL A 75 2.69 -2.25 0.04
C VAL A 75 2.73 -1.45 -1.26
N VAL A 76 2.28 -0.21 -1.21
CA VAL A 76 2.35 0.75 -2.32
C VAL A 76 3.60 1.61 -2.22
N CYS A 77 3.79 2.23 -1.07
CA CYS A 77 4.99 3.01 -0.77
C CYS A 77 5.20 3.13 0.74
N ARG A 78 6.38 3.60 1.10
CA ARG A 78 6.77 3.81 2.49
C ARG A 78 7.44 5.18 2.65
N ARG A 79 7.08 5.87 3.72
CA ARG A 79 7.70 7.14 4.13
C ARG A 79 8.05 7.07 5.62
N GLY A 80 9.33 6.84 5.93
CA GLY A 80 9.74 6.64 7.32
C GLY A 80 9.03 5.44 7.94
N ARG A 81 8.19 5.69 8.96
CA ARG A 81 7.39 4.67 9.63
C ARG A 81 6.02 4.45 8.99
N ASP A 82 5.56 5.41 8.19
CA ASP A 82 4.26 5.34 7.53
C ASP A 82 4.35 4.46 6.29
N VAL A 83 3.45 3.49 6.19
CA VAL A 83 3.37 2.55 5.08
C VAL A 83 1.99 2.69 4.44
N THR A 84 1.97 3.03 3.16
CA THR A 84 0.74 3.07 2.37
C THR A 84 0.47 1.69 1.81
N LEU A 85 -0.71 1.18 2.08
CA LEU A 85 -1.16 -0.17 1.75
C LEU A 85 -2.42 -0.12 0.89
N ARG A 86 -2.59 -1.13 0.03
CA ARG A 86 -3.87 -1.46 -0.60
C ARG A 86 -4.39 -2.76 -0.03
N PRO A 87 -5.55 -2.75 0.66
CA PRO A 87 -6.12 -3.96 1.22
C PRO A 87 -6.42 -5.00 0.15
N ILE A 88 -6.24 -6.27 0.51
CA ILE A 88 -6.62 -7.42 -0.31
C ILE A 88 -7.89 -8.03 0.28
N THR A 89 -8.82 -8.42 -0.58
CA THR A 89 -10.07 -9.08 -0.21
C THR A 89 -10.23 -10.42 -0.93
N SER A 90 -10.76 -11.40 -0.22
CA SER A 90 -11.23 -12.67 -0.80
C SER A 90 -12.76 -12.72 -0.97
N SER A 91 -13.46 -11.62 -0.68
CA SER A 91 -14.91 -11.56 -0.80
C SER A 91 -15.34 -11.52 -2.28
N THR A 92 -16.03 -12.56 -2.73
CA THR A 92 -16.53 -12.69 -4.09
C THR A 92 -17.52 -11.59 -4.50
N ARG A 93 -18.25 -11.03 -3.56
CA ARG A 93 -19.17 -9.91 -3.83
C ARG A 93 -18.44 -8.67 -4.36
N ARG A 94 -17.19 -8.47 -3.96
CA ARG A 94 -16.38 -7.34 -4.42
C ARG A 94 -15.73 -7.55 -5.77
N PHE A 95 -15.64 -8.79 -6.26
CA PHE A 95 -15.12 -9.08 -7.60
C PHE A 95 -16.04 -8.59 -8.73
N VAL A 96 -17.29 -8.27 -8.42
CA VAL A 96 -18.25 -7.69 -9.37
C VAL A 96 -18.07 -6.18 -9.52
N LEU A 97 -17.43 -5.53 -8.54
CA LEU A 97 -17.14 -4.11 -8.58
C LEU A 97 -15.89 -3.87 -9.44
N ARG A 98 -15.93 -2.85 -10.29
CA ARG A 98 -14.85 -2.55 -11.25
C ARG A 98 -13.56 -2.02 -10.61
N ASP A 99 -13.58 -1.76 -9.31
CA ASP A 99 -12.52 -1.07 -8.56
C ASP A 99 -11.60 -2.06 -7.83
N HIS A 100 -11.22 -3.15 -8.51
CA HIS A 100 -10.32 -4.14 -7.93
C HIS A 100 -9.44 -4.80 -9.00
N ILE A 101 -8.30 -5.29 -8.57
CA ILE A 101 -7.38 -6.05 -9.40
C ILE A 101 -7.26 -7.46 -8.85
N GLU A 102 -7.71 -8.44 -9.61
CA GLU A 102 -7.54 -9.84 -9.24
C GLU A 102 -6.06 -10.22 -9.24
N VAL A 103 -5.61 -10.87 -8.17
CA VAL A 103 -4.28 -11.45 -8.07
C VAL A 103 -4.28 -12.78 -8.82
N ILE A 104 -3.42 -12.91 -9.82
CA ILE A 104 -3.33 -14.11 -10.65
C ILE A 104 -2.39 -15.13 -10.01
N ASP A 105 -1.21 -14.69 -9.59
CA ASP A 105 -0.22 -15.54 -8.93
C ASP A 105 -0.41 -15.51 -7.41
N LEU A 106 -1.34 -16.34 -6.94
CA LEU A 106 -1.67 -16.43 -5.52
C LEU A 106 -0.54 -17.04 -4.69
N GLU A 107 0.24 -17.95 -5.27
CA GLU A 107 1.34 -18.63 -4.60
C GLU A 107 2.48 -17.66 -4.30
N ALA A 108 2.92 -16.88 -5.27
CA ALA A 108 3.94 -15.85 -5.08
C ALA A 108 3.51 -14.81 -4.04
N ALA A 109 2.24 -14.41 -4.07
CA ALA A 109 1.66 -13.47 -3.12
C ALA A 109 1.46 -14.05 -1.72
N GLY A 110 1.61 -15.35 -1.52
CA GLY A 110 1.38 -16.04 -0.26
C GLY A 110 -0.10 -16.07 0.15
N LEU A 111 -1.02 -16.11 -0.83
CA LEU A 111 -2.46 -16.10 -0.62
C LEU A 111 -3.06 -17.48 -0.87
N GLY A 112 -3.81 -18.00 0.10
CA GLY A 112 -4.37 -19.34 0.04
C GLY A 112 -5.69 -19.46 -0.72
N ARG A 113 -6.24 -18.37 -1.22
CA ARG A 113 -7.53 -18.35 -1.96
C ARG A 113 -7.61 -17.18 -2.91
N ARG A 114 -8.50 -17.31 -3.91
CA ARG A 114 -8.78 -16.23 -4.86
C ARG A 114 -8.97 -14.89 -4.14
N SER A 115 -8.22 -13.90 -4.57
CA SER A 115 -8.12 -12.61 -3.89
C SER A 115 -7.96 -11.48 -4.89
N ALA A 116 -8.37 -10.28 -4.50
CA ALA A 116 -8.22 -9.08 -5.29
C ALA A 116 -7.69 -7.91 -4.45
N VAL A 117 -6.84 -7.10 -5.05
CA VAL A 117 -6.34 -5.85 -4.48
C VAL A 117 -7.40 -4.78 -4.69
N LEU A 118 -7.77 -4.09 -3.62
CA LEU A 118 -8.68 -2.94 -3.67
C LEU A 118 -7.93 -1.68 -4.11
N GLU A 119 -8.58 -0.81 -4.87
CA GLU A 119 -7.99 0.47 -5.29
C GLU A 119 -7.77 1.45 -4.13
N ARG A 120 -8.52 1.28 -3.05
CA ARG A 120 -8.42 2.13 -1.87
C ARG A 120 -7.05 2.02 -1.20
N GLU A 121 -6.40 3.15 -0.98
CA GLU A 121 -5.17 3.24 -0.22
C GLU A 121 -5.44 3.60 1.25
N VAL A 122 -4.68 2.98 2.14
CA VAL A 122 -4.70 3.23 3.58
C VAL A 122 -3.26 3.39 4.04
N THR A 123 -2.98 4.43 4.81
CA THR A 123 -1.67 4.61 5.43
C THR A 123 -1.75 4.17 6.89
N VAL A 124 -0.85 3.29 7.28
CA VAL A 124 -0.72 2.76 8.64
C VAL A 124 0.71 2.95 9.15
N ASP A 125 0.88 3.00 10.48
CA ASP A 125 2.21 2.88 11.05
C ASP A 125 2.74 1.46 10.83
N ARG A 126 4.03 1.32 10.64
CA ARG A 126 4.67 0.01 10.44
C ARG A 126 4.39 -0.98 11.57
N ILE A 127 4.08 -0.51 12.78
CA ILE A 127 3.74 -1.36 13.93
C ILE A 127 2.47 -2.17 13.68
N GLU A 128 1.58 -1.69 12.81
CA GLU A 128 0.36 -2.39 12.42
C GLU A 128 0.62 -3.56 11.46
N ILE A 129 1.84 -3.68 10.93
CA ILE A 129 2.24 -4.75 10.03
C ILE A 129 2.83 -5.89 10.85
N THR A 130 2.15 -7.02 10.85
CA THR A 130 2.49 -8.17 11.70
C THR A 130 3.43 -9.16 11.03
N SER A 131 3.29 -9.39 9.73
CA SER A 131 4.12 -10.33 8.98
C SER A 131 4.12 -10.06 7.48
N ILE A 132 5.07 -10.66 6.78
CA ILE A 132 5.10 -10.70 5.31
C ILE A 132 4.47 -12.02 4.86
N CYS A 133 3.54 -11.95 3.90
CA CYS A 133 2.91 -13.12 3.29
C CYS A 133 3.70 -13.63 2.10
N GLY A 134 4.14 -12.71 1.23
CA GLY A 134 4.82 -12.98 -0.01
C GLY A 134 5.05 -11.70 -0.79
N GLU A 135 5.18 -11.83 -2.10
CA GLU A 135 5.37 -10.70 -3.01
C GLU A 135 4.54 -10.93 -4.28
N LEU A 136 3.91 -9.87 -4.79
CA LEU A 136 3.20 -9.95 -6.07
C LEU A 136 4.17 -10.32 -7.19
N SER A 137 3.73 -11.17 -8.12
CA SER A 137 4.43 -11.37 -9.38
C SER A 137 4.63 -10.04 -10.11
N GLU A 138 5.60 -9.95 -10.99
CA GLU A 138 5.87 -8.72 -11.74
C GLU A 138 4.62 -8.23 -12.50
N ALA A 139 3.87 -9.15 -13.11
CA ALA A 139 2.64 -8.84 -13.82
C ALA A 139 1.54 -8.31 -12.89
N ASP A 140 1.33 -8.94 -11.74
CA ASP A 140 0.36 -8.51 -10.74
C ASP A 140 0.75 -7.18 -10.10
N ARG A 141 2.03 -7.02 -9.80
CA ARG A 141 2.61 -5.79 -9.27
C ARG A 141 2.41 -4.61 -10.23
N ALA A 142 2.71 -4.82 -11.52
CA ALA A 142 2.52 -3.78 -12.54
C ALA A 142 1.06 -3.34 -12.63
N ARG A 143 0.11 -4.26 -12.54
CA ARG A 143 -1.33 -3.96 -12.54
C ARG A 143 -1.76 -3.27 -11.25
N ALA A 144 -1.36 -3.80 -10.10
CA ALA A 144 -1.74 -3.28 -8.79
C ALA A 144 -1.18 -1.88 -8.51
N LEU A 145 -0.01 -1.54 -9.01
CA LEU A 145 0.63 -0.24 -8.78
C LEU A 145 0.27 0.81 -9.84
N ARG A 146 -0.09 0.41 -11.08
CA ARG A 146 -0.51 1.36 -12.14
C ARG A 146 -1.78 2.13 -11.83
N ILE A 147 -2.65 1.60 -11.00
CA ILE A 147 -3.91 2.28 -10.64
C ILE A 147 -3.62 3.55 -9.83
N ALA A 148 -2.52 3.59 -9.07
CA ALA A 148 -2.10 4.79 -8.36
C ALA A 148 -1.88 6.00 -9.29
N GLU A 149 -1.57 5.77 -10.56
CA GLU A 149 -1.34 6.82 -11.55
C GLU A 149 -2.62 7.31 -12.24
N ARG A 150 -3.70 6.52 -12.20
CA ARG A 150 -4.97 6.86 -12.87
C ARG A 150 -5.93 7.70 -12.03
N THR A 151 -5.72 7.76 -10.71
CA THR A 151 -6.61 8.47 -9.78
C THR A 151 -6.20 9.93 -9.57
N ASN A 152 -5.20 10.41 -10.27
CA ASN A 152 -4.79 11.81 -10.26
C ASN A 152 -5.33 12.57 -11.47
#